data_f4e7dd842b9e63a6b4ecbe6b9d0f638b
#
_entry.id   f4e7dd842b9e63a6b4ecbe6b9d0f638b
#
_cell.length_a   1.000
_cell.length_b   1.000
_cell.length_c   1.000
_cell.angle_alpha   90.00
_cell.angle_beta   90.00
_cell.angle_gamma   90.00
#
_symmetry.space_group_name_H-M   'P 1'
#
loop_
_entity.id
_entity.type
_entity.pdbx_description
1 polymer ?
#
loop_
_entity_poly.entity_id
_entity_poly.type
_entity_poly.pdbx_seq_one_letter_code
_entity_poly.pdbx_strand_id
1 'polypeptide(L)'
;MKLTTSEIQTKYGIGPTTIRKWVQNNKLTIQEDYQKGQPFKIDEDELLKIKRLYWNDNAHRSYDVGWNRSIFHTISNAETAYWLGFILADGCLHLTDTNNFNGHFSIDIGSEDKEHLYKFASFIEADRDIVQTTIHSITGNELVHVQLCCADTQRDLYNLGIRPRKSGDEKWIETPFPADFIRGYYDGDGYIKQNLDSIGLVGSYELLNSIQRHFLSVLNITPKKIGEHRSIFRIEYTSKADKKTIANYLWYDGCVSLDRKQILAEKIKKIC
;
A
#
# COMPACT_ATOMS: atom_id res chain seq x y z
N MET A 1 -31.67 -1.83 -15.95
CA MET A 1 -31.87 -0.80 -17.03
C MET A 1 -31.09 -1.21 -18.27
N LYS A 2 -31.58 -0.89 -19.53
CA LYS A 2 -30.81 -1.26 -20.74
C LYS A 2 -30.03 -0.06 -21.25
N LEU A 3 -28.73 -0.22 -21.44
CA LEU A 3 -27.78 0.82 -21.84
C LEU A 3 -27.16 0.52 -23.21
N THR A 4 -26.98 1.53 -24.02
CA THR A 4 -26.20 1.47 -25.27
C THR A 4 -24.69 1.43 -24.97
N THR A 5 -23.88 1.02 -25.93
CA THR A 5 -22.40 1.02 -25.78
C THR A 5 -21.83 2.41 -25.50
N SER A 6 -22.46 3.46 -26.02
CA SER A 6 -22.03 4.85 -25.74
C SER A 6 -22.35 5.27 -24.32
N GLU A 7 -23.56 4.94 -23.82
CA GLU A 7 -23.93 5.21 -22.42
C GLU A 7 -23.07 4.41 -21.43
N ILE A 8 -22.75 3.15 -21.77
CA ILE A 8 -21.83 2.31 -20.97
C ILE A 8 -20.43 2.92 -20.94
N GLN A 9 -19.93 3.42 -22.07
CA GLN A 9 -18.63 4.08 -22.12
C GLN A 9 -18.61 5.35 -21.26
N THR A 10 -19.65 6.16 -21.35
CA THR A 10 -19.76 7.40 -20.56
C THR A 10 -19.90 7.12 -19.06
N LYS A 11 -20.75 6.12 -18.70
CA LYS A 11 -21.08 5.83 -17.29
C LYS A 11 -20.02 4.98 -16.59
N TYR A 12 -19.39 4.04 -17.32
CA TYR A 12 -18.53 3.02 -16.74
C TYR A 12 -17.11 2.99 -17.30
N GLY A 13 -16.77 3.85 -18.26
CA GLY A 13 -15.45 3.89 -18.89
C GLY A 13 -15.11 2.68 -19.76
N ILE A 14 -16.09 1.77 -20.03
CA ILE A 14 -15.87 0.53 -20.78
C ILE A 14 -16.00 0.80 -22.27
N GLY A 15 -14.90 0.66 -23.01
CA GLY A 15 -14.87 0.95 -24.44
C GLY A 15 -15.75 -0.02 -25.27
N PRO A 16 -16.32 0.45 -26.40
CA PRO A 16 -17.20 -0.34 -27.27
C PRO A 16 -16.57 -1.65 -27.78
N THR A 17 -15.26 -1.67 -27.97
CA THR A 17 -14.50 -2.86 -28.39
C THR A 17 -14.54 -3.96 -27.33
N THR A 18 -14.41 -3.61 -26.06
CA THR A 18 -14.48 -4.55 -24.93
C THR A 18 -15.89 -5.15 -24.84
N ILE A 19 -16.92 -4.30 -24.93
CA ILE A 19 -18.32 -4.73 -24.88
C ILE A 19 -18.61 -5.70 -26.02
N ARG A 20 -18.17 -5.40 -27.25
CA ARG A 20 -18.36 -6.28 -28.41
C ARG A 20 -17.68 -7.63 -28.21
N LYS A 21 -16.47 -7.67 -27.66
CA LYS A 21 -15.78 -8.92 -27.32
C LYS A 21 -16.57 -9.75 -26.30
N TRP A 22 -17.16 -9.11 -25.29
CA TRP A 22 -17.97 -9.82 -24.30
C TRP A 22 -19.25 -10.40 -24.90
N VAL A 23 -19.90 -9.68 -25.81
CA VAL A 23 -21.06 -10.21 -26.57
C VAL A 23 -20.62 -11.37 -27.48
N GLN A 24 -19.54 -11.22 -28.23
CA GLN A 24 -19.00 -12.27 -29.12
C GLN A 24 -18.61 -13.55 -28.35
N ASN A 25 -18.16 -13.41 -27.12
CA ASN A 25 -17.78 -14.53 -26.24
C ASN A 25 -18.96 -15.05 -25.39
N ASN A 26 -20.18 -14.70 -25.73
CA ASN A 26 -21.41 -15.06 -25.00
C ASN A 26 -21.39 -14.69 -23.51
N LYS A 27 -20.63 -13.67 -23.15
CA LYS A 27 -20.57 -13.14 -21.79
C LYS A 27 -21.66 -12.12 -21.49
N LEU A 28 -22.12 -11.41 -22.51
CA LEU A 28 -23.24 -10.44 -22.45
C LEU A 28 -24.29 -10.77 -23.50
N THR A 29 -25.54 -10.58 -23.12
CA THR A 29 -26.70 -10.76 -23.99
C THR A 29 -27.15 -9.42 -24.56
N ILE A 30 -27.37 -9.34 -25.87
CA ILE A 30 -27.98 -8.18 -26.49
C ILE A 30 -29.52 -8.33 -26.45
N GLN A 31 -30.24 -7.20 -26.56
CA GLN A 31 -31.70 -7.24 -26.58
C GLN A 31 -32.24 -8.16 -27.73
N GLU A 32 -33.36 -8.84 -27.48
CA GLU A 32 -33.96 -9.79 -28.41
C GLU A 32 -34.45 -9.15 -29.73
N ASP A 33 -34.82 -7.86 -29.69
CA ASP A 33 -35.30 -7.06 -30.84
C ASP A 33 -34.18 -6.36 -31.62
N TYR A 34 -32.90 -6.77 -31.41
CA TYR A 34 -31.78 -6.17 -32.11
C TYR A 34 -31.81 -6.35 -33.62
N GLN A 35 -31.71 -5.25 -34.36
CA GLN A 35 -31.56 -5.24 -35.81
C GLN A 35 -30.15 -4.79 -36.20
N LYS A 36 -29.51 -5.48 -37.16
CA LYS A 36 -28.16 -5.16 -37.65
C LYS A 36 -28.14 -3.71 -38.19
N GLY A 37 -27.21 -2.91 -37.64
CA GLY A 37 -27.05 -1.49 -38.00
C GLY A 37 -27.61 -0.52 -36.97
N GLN A 38 -28.31 -0.99 -35.96
CA GLN A 38 -28.70 -0.18 -34.81
C GLN A 38 -27.74 -0.35 -33.61
N PRO A 39 -27.65 0.62 -32.68
CA PRO A 39 -26.94 0.42 -31.43
C PRO A 39 -27.66 -0.65 -30.60
N PHE A 40 -26.95 -1.73 -30.25
CA PHE A 40 -27.48 -2.72 -29.34
C PHE A 40 -27.43 -2.24 -27.91
N LYS A 41 -28.35 -2.73 -27.09
CA LYS A 41 -28.48 -2.38 -25.68
C LYS A 41 -28.18 -3.60 -24.82
N ILE A 42 -27.50 -3.37 -23.73
CA ILE A 42 -27.10 -4.37 -22.74
C ILE A 42 -27.84 -4.09 -21.43
N ASP A 43 -28.28 -5.14 -20.76
CA ASP A 43 -28.83 -5.01 -19.42
C ASP A 43 -27.74 -4.60 -18.43
N GLU A 44 -28.01 -3.58 -17.63
CA GLU A 44 -27.04 -3.00 -16.72
C GLU A 44 -26.65 -3.95 -15.61
N ASP A 45 -27.58 -4.74 -15.08
CA ASP A 45 -27.29 -5.70 -14.01
C ASP A 45 -26.44 -6.86 -14.52
N GLU A 46 -26.67 -7.30 -15.77
CA GLU A 46 -25.83 -8.28 -16.46
C GLU A 46 -24.43 -7.72 -16.69
N LEU A 47 -24.34 -6.48 -17.17
CA LEU A 47 -23.06 -5.78 -17.36
C LEU A 47 -22.27 -5.70 -16.06
N LEU A 48 -22.91 -5.32 -14.95
CA LEU A 48 -22.26 -5.18 -13.65
C LEU A 48 -21.80 -6.54 -13.10
N LYS A 49 -22.56 -7.62 -13.31
CA LYS A 49 -22.12 -8.98 -12.94
C LYS A 49 -20.85 -9.37 -13.70
N ILE A 50 -20.83 -9.16 -15.02
CA ILE A 50 -19.67 -9.49 -15.84
C ILE A 50 -18.49 -8.58 -15.52
N LYS A 51 -18.75 -7.28 -15.35
CA LYS A 51 -17.75 -6.35 -14.89
C LYS A 51 -17.09 -6.89 -13.61
N ARG A 52 -17.88 -7.29 -12.62
CA ARG A 52 -17.41 -7.85 -11.35
C ARG A 52 -16.60 -9.15 -11.55
N LEU A 53 -17.11 -10.10 -12.34
CA LEU A 53 -16.43 -11.36 -12.64
C LEU A 53 -15.16 -11.16 -13.47
N TYR A 54 -15.23 -10.33 -14.52
CA TYR A 54 -14.09 -10.09 -15.42
C TYR A 54 -12.94 -9.36 -14.73
N TRP A 55 -13.25 -8.46 -13.80
CA TRP A 55 -12.22 -7.78 -13.00
C TRP A 55 -11.68 -8.66 -11.87
N ASN A 56 -12.48 -9.58 -11.32
CA ASN A 56 -12.01 -10.57 -10.36
C ASN A 56 -11.15 -11.67 -11.00
N ASP A 57 -11.52 -12.16 -12.20
CA ASP A 57 -10.77 -13.22 -12.92
C ASP A 57 -9.47 -12.72 -13.58
N ASN A 58 -9.40 -11.43 -13.92
CA ASN A 58 -8.21 -10.80 -14.50
C ASN A 58 -7.59 -9.85 -13.47
N ALA A 59 -7.16 -10.38 -12.36
CA ALA A 59 -6.67 -9.71 -11.15
C ALA A 59 -5.50 -8.68 -11.34
N HIS A 60 -5.30 -8.18 -12.55
CA HIS A 60 -4.25 -7.22 -12.87
C HIS A 60 -4.75 -5.80 -13.19
N ARG A 61 -6.04 -5.50 -12.99
CA ARG A 61 -6.56 -4.15 -13.26
C ARG A 61 -7.57 -3.72 -12.21
N SER A 62 -7.09 -3.15 -11.11
CA SER A 62 -7.87 -2.47 -10.07
C SER A 62 -8.56 -1.16 -10.56
N TYR A 63 -9.03 -1.13 -11.82
CA TYR A 63 -9.58 0.10 -12.40
C TYR A 63 -10.96 0.50 -11.87
N ASP A 64 -11.65 -0.38 -11.13
CA ASP A 64 -13.05 -0.18 -10.78
C ASP A 64 -13.46 -0.60 -9.37
N VAL A 65 -12.53 -0.96 -8.51
CA VAL A 65 -12.82 -0.99 -7.08
C VAL A 65 -12.89 0.47 -6.63
N GLY A 66 -14.04 0.90 -6.12
CA GLY A 66 -14.19 2.24 -5.57
C GLY A 66 -13.21 2.41 -4.42
N TRP A 67 -12.26 3.30 -4.53
CA TRP A 67 -11.32 3.68 -3.50
C TRP A 67 -10.92 5.14 -3.67
N ASN A 68 -10.46 5.76 -2.60
CA ASN A 68 -10.08 7.17 -2.60
C ASN A 68 -8.72 7.38 -3.29
N ARG A 69 -8.74 7.71 -4.58
CA ARG A 69 -7.55 7.88 -5.42
C ARG A 69 -6.70 9.08 -5.05
N SER A 70 -7.26 10.04 -4.33
CA SER A 70 -6.56 11.27 -3.90
C SER A 70 -5.99 11.20 -2.48
N ILE A 71 -6.05 10.02 -1.83
CA ILE A 71 -5.66 9.84 -0.43
C ILE A 71 -4.18 10.21 -0.18
N PHE A 72 -3.32 10.06 -1.20
CA PHE A 72 -1.90 10.43 -1.16
C PHE A 72 -1.59 11.77 -1.85
N HIS A 73 -2.61 12.58 -2.19
CA HIS A 73 -2.35 13.90 -2.80
C HIS A 73 -1.58 14.83 -1.85
N THR A 74 -1.87 14.75 -0.55
CA THR A 74 -1.16 15.46 0.52
C THR A 74 -1.09 14.60 1.77
N ILE A 75 -0.09 14.84 2.63
CA ILE A 75 -0.01 14.17 3.94
C ILE A 75 -0.90 14.95 4.92
N SER A 76 -2.19 14.69 4.90
CA SER A 76 -3.21 15.49 5.63
C SER A 76 -3.41 15.07 7.08
N ASN A 77 -3.02 13.87 7.45
CA ASN A 77 -3.22 13.32 8.80
C ASN A 77 -2.17 12.25 9.16
N ALA A 78 -2.20 11.82 10.41
CA ALA A 78 -1.29 10.83 10.98
C ALA A 78 -1.36 9.47 10.24
N GLU A 79 -2.55 9.05 9.82
CA GLU A 79 -2.74 7.78 9.14
C GLU A 79 -2.15 7.80 7.72
N THR A 80 -2.30 8.90 6.98
CA THR A 80 -1.64 9.08 5.67
C THR A 80 -0.11 9.03 5.82
N ALA A 81 0.45 9.67 6.84
CA ALA A 81 1.88 9.62 7.12
C ALA A 81 2.35 8.19 7.46
N TYR A 82 1.59 7.46 8.27
CA TYR A 82 1.86 6.07 8.61
C TYR A 82 1.93 5.19 7.35
N TRP A 83 0.89 5.22 6.53
CA TRP A 83 0.86 4.42 5.31
C TRP A 83 1.94 4.82 4.31
N LEU A 84 2.30 6.10 4.26
CA LEU A 84 3.42 6.54 3.42
C LEU A 84 4.76 5.96 3.91
N GLY A 85 4.98 5.90 5.22
CA GLY A 85 6.14 5.24 5.82
C GLY A 85 6.16 3.73 5.54
N PHE A 86 5.02 3.06 5.69
CA PHE A 86 4.88 1.63 5.38
C PHE A 86 5.11 1.34 3.89
N ILE A 87 4.59 2.19 3.01
CA ILE A 87 4.83 2.11 1.56
C ILE A 87 6.31 2.35 1.23
N LEU A 88 6.98 3.25 1.94
CA LEU A 88 8.42 3.47 1.76
C LEU A 88 9.23 2.23 2.12
N ALA A 89 8.79 1.40 3.07
CA ALA A 89 9.39 0.11 3.41
C ALA A 89 8.96 -0.98 2.40
N ASP A 90 7.74 -1.46 2.51
CA ASP A 90 7.24 -2.67 1.84
C ASP A 90 6.50 -2.40 0.52
N GLY A 91 6.14 -1.16 0.21
CA GLY A 91 5.46 -0.83 -1.05
C GLY A 91 6.39 -0.85 -2.25
N CYS A 92 5.85 -1.18 -3.41
CA CYS A 92 6.57 -1.17 -4.68
C CYS A 92 5.83 -0.34 -5.72
N LEU A 93 6.53 0.65 -6.28
CA LEU A 93 6.02 1.47 -7.38
C LEU A 93 6.63 0.97 -8.70
N HIS A 94 5.82 0.34 -9.54
CA HIS A 94 6.22 -0.14 -10.85
C HIS A 94 5.76 0.84 -11.92
N LEU A 95 6.70 1.60 -12.49
CA LEU A 95 6.42 2.52 -13.59
C LEU A 95 7.12 2.03 -14.85
N THR A 96 6.34 1.88 -15.93
CA THR A 96 6.86 1.62 -17.28
C THR A 96 7.18 2.92 -18.02
N ASP A 97 6.51 4.00 -17.63
CA ASP A 97 6.72 5.36 -18.14
C ASP A 97 6.45 6.37 -17.02
N THR A 98 7.48 7.13 -16.67
CA THR A 98 7.41 8.17 -15.63
C THR A 98 6.72 9.45 -16.10
N ASN A 99 6.60 9.68 -17.42
CA ASN A 99 5.92 10.88 -17.92
C ASN A 99 4.40 10.75 -17.78
N ASN A 100 3.87 9.55 -18.00
CA ASN A 100 2.44 9.26 -17.93
C ASN A 100 2.05 8.47 -16.67
N PHE A 101 3.01 8.11 -15.82
CA PHE A 101 2.81 7.28 -14.64
C PHE A 101 2.07 5.97 -14.94
N ASN A 102 2.35 5.38 -16.11
CA ASN A 102 1.82 4.07 -16.47
C ASN A 102 2.51 2.97 -15.67
N GLY A 103 1.70 2.15 -15.01
CA GLY A 103 2.22 1.07 -14.17
C GLY A 103 1.23 0.69 -13.08
N HIS A 104 1.77 0.27 -11.95
CA HIS A 104 0.99 -0.04 -10.76
C HIS A 104 1.80 0.22 -9.50
N PHE A 105 1.08 0.38 -8.41
CA PHE A 105 1.60 0.36 -7.06
C PHE A 105 1.16 -0.94 -6.38
N SER A 106 2.03 -1.62 -5.65
CA SER A 106 1.70 -2.80 -4.85
C SER A 106 2.28 -2.76 -3.45
N ILE A 107 1.63 -3.48 -2.53
CA ILE A 107 2.16 -3.89 -1.24
C ILE A 107 2.02 -5.40 -1.16
N ASP A 108 3.13 -6.10 -0.90
CA ASP A 108 3.19 -7.56 -0.77
C ASP A 108 3.79 -7.91 0.59
N ILE A 109 3.04 -8.63 1.44
CA ILE A 109 3.49 -9.02 2.79
C ILE A 109 3.15 -10.49 3.09
N GLY A 110 3.70 -11.04 4.16
CA GLY A 110 3.38 -12.38 4.62
C GLY A 110 1.89 -12.54 4.97
N SER A 111 1.32 -13.72 4.72
CA SER A 111 -0.11 -13.99 4.98
C SER A 111 -0.51 -13.86 6.45
N GLU A 112 0.45 -14.00 7.36
CA GLU A 112 0.27 -13.76 8.79
C GLU A 112 -0.11 -12.33 9.14
N ASP A 113 0.26 -11.36 8.28
CA ASP A 113 -0.02 -9.93 8.46
C ASP A 113 -1.23 -9.46 7.62
N LYS A 114 -2.09 -10.36 7.14
CA LYS A 114 -3.24 -10.07 6.27
C LYS A 114 -4.17 -8.99 6.82
N GLU A 115 -4.44 -9.02 8.13
CA GLU A 115 -5.28 -8.01 8.78
C GLU A 115 -4.72 -6.59 8.62
N HIS A 116 -3.41 -6.46 8.45
CA HIS A 116 -2.78 -5.17 8.21
C HIS A 116 -3.16 -4.60 6.82
N LEU A 117 -3.22 -5.44 5.78
CA LEU A 117 -3.72 -4.98 4.47
C LEU A 117 -5.23 -4.69 4.47
N TYR A 118 -6.02 -5.31 5.36
CA TYR A 118 -7.42 -4.90 5.54
C TYR A 118 -7.53 -3.51 6.19
N LYS A 119 -6.60 -3.13 7.09
CA LYS A 119 -6.51 -1.75 7.60
C LYS A 119 -6.17 -0.79 6.45
N PHE A 120 -5.23 -1.17 5.56
CA PHE A 120 -4.90 -0.39 4.37
C PHE A 120 -6.10 -0.22 3.43
N ALA A 121 -6.83 -1.30 3.14
CA ALA A 121 -8.04 -1.25 2.33
C ALA A 121 -9.07 -0.27 2.92
N SER A 122 -9.31 -0.35 4.23
CA SER A 122 -10.20 0.57 4.94
C SER A 122 -9.72 2.02 4.85
N PHE A 123 -8.41 2.28 5.01
CA PHE A 123 -7.82 3.60 4.91
C PHE A 123 -8.04 4.24 3.53
N ILE A 124 -7.87 3.48 2.47
CA ILE A 124 -8.11 3.98 1.10
C ILE A 124 -9.60 3.92 0.69
N GLU A 125 -10.51 3.63 1.61
CA GLU A 125 -11.96 3.50 1.38
C GLU A 125 -12.32 2.41 0.35
N ALA A 126 -11.55 1.33 0.30
CA ALA A 126 -11.76 0.21 -0.59
C ALA A 126 -12.40 -0.99 0.13
N ASP A 127 -13.06 -1.85 -0.65
CA ASP A 127 -13.53 -3.14 -0.14
C ASP A 127 -12.35 -4.07 0.19
N ARG A 128 -12.54 -4.96 1.16
CA ARG A 128 -11.51 -5.93 1.59
C ARG A 128 -11.10 -6.93 0.51
N ASP A 129 -11.89 -7.11 -0.53
CA ASP A 129 -11.63 -8.01 -1.64
C ASP A 129 -10.50 -7.52 -2.59
N ILE A 130 -10.02 -6.27 -2.42
CA ILE A 130 -8.76 -5.84 -3.04
C ILE A 130 -7.54 -6.55 -2.48
N VAL A 131 -7.63 -7.10 -1.25
CA VAL A 131 -6.56 -7.87 -0.61
C VAL A 131 -6.62 -9.30 -1.12
N GLN A 132 -5.69 -9.66 -1.96
CA GLN A 132 -5.62 -10.96 -2.62
C GLN A 132 -4.54 -11.82 -1.98
N THR A 133 -4.75 -13.13 -2.01
CA THR A 133 -3.76 -14.12 -1.59
C THR A 133 -3.06 -14.69 -2.81
N THR A 134 -1.75 -14.83 -2.75
CA THR A 134 -0.91 -15.42 -3.79
C THR A 134 0.15 -16.32 -3.18
N ILE A 135 0.78 -17.15 -4.01
CA ILE A 135 1.90 -18.01 -3.58
C ILE A 135 3.18 -17.48 -4.22
N HIS A 136 4.18 -17.19 -3.39
CA HIS A 136 5.48 -16.75 -3.88
C HIS A 136 6.12 -17.86 -4.73
N SER A 137 6.42 -17.56 -5.99
CA SER A 137 6.82 -18.55 -7.01
C SER A 137 8.12 -19.30 -6.68
N ILE A 138 9.02 -18.71 -5.88
CA ILE A 138 10.32 -19.31 -5.55
C ILE A 138 10.26 -20.06 -4.22
N THR A 139 9.64 -19.46 -3.20
CA THR A 139 9.66 -20.00 -1.83
C THR A 139 8.46 -20.90 -1.53
N GLY A 140 7.38 -20.81 -2.30
CA GLY A 140 6.11 -21.49 -2.03
C GLY A 140 5.33 -20.91 -0.84
N ASN A 141 5.81 -19.82 -0.24
CA ASN A 141 5.12 -19.20 0.90
C ASN A 141 3.88 -18.45 0.42
N GLU A 142 2.84 -18.49 1.24
CA GLU A 142 1.63 -17.69 1.01
C GLU A 142 1.90 -16.22 1.33
N LEU A 143 1.55 -15.35 0.39
CA LEU A 143 1.63 -13.89 0.52
C LEU A 143 0.24 -13.30 0.36
N VAL A 144 0.05 -12.15 0.93
CA VAL A 144 -1.10 -11.29 0.64
C VAL A 144 -0.63 -10.00 0.00
N HIS A 145 -1.39 -9.53 -0.98
CA HIS A 145 -1.02 -8.33 -1.70
C HIS A 145 -2.23 -7.43 -2.01
N VAL A 146 -1.94 -6.17 -2.18
CA VAL A 146 -2.83 -5.17 -2.79
C VAL A 146 -2.09 -4.59 -3.98
N GLN A 147 -2.78 -4.50 -5.13
CA GLN A 147 -2.27 -3.84 -6.32
C GLN A 147 -3.25 -2.79 -6.81
N LEU A 148 -2.77 -1.56 -6.97
CA LEU A 148 -3.56 -0.42 -7.41
C LEU A 148 -2.97 0.14 -8.72
N CYS A 149 -3.84 0.27 -9.75
CA CYS A 149 -3.48 0.81 -11.04
C CYS A 149 -4.19 2.16 -11.26
N CYS A 150 -3.56 3.25 -10.85
CA CYS A 150 -4.09 4.59 -11.02
C CYS A 150 -2.95 5.60 -11.21
N ALA A 151 -2.87 6.22 -12.37
CA ALA A 151 -1.81 7.16 -12.69
C ALA A 151 -1.72 8.34 -11.71
N ASP A 152 -2.85 8.84 -11.23
CA ASP A 152 -2.87 9.96 -10.28
C ASP A 152 -2.25 9.55 -8.93
N THR A 153 -2.65 8.41 -8.38
CA THR A 153 -2.04 7.89 -7.14
C THR A 153 -0.56 7.60 -7.30
N GLN A 154 -0.15 7.03 -8.43
CA GLN A 154 1.27 6.76 -8.70
C GLN A 154 2.06 8.04 -8.80
N ARG A 155 1.49 9.08 -9.42
CA ARG A 155 2.08 10.43 -9.50
C ARG A 155 2.21 11.05 -8.11
N ASP A 156 1.16 10.96 -7.30
CA ASP A 156 1.13 11.51 -5.95
C ASP A 156 2.18 10.82 -5.06
N LEU A 157 2.23 9.49 -5.05
CA LEU A 157 3.27 8.74 -4.34
C LEU A 157 4.68 9.12 -4.82
N TYR A 158 4.86 9.24 -6.14
CA TYR A 158 6.14 9.67 -6.71
C TYR A 158 6.52 11.08 -6.26
N ASN A 159 5.59 12.03 -6.28
CA ASN A 159 5.82 13.41 -5.83
C ASN A 159 6.12 13.50 -4.33
N LEU A 160 5.52 12.62 -3.52
CA LEU A 160 5.80 12.49 -2.09
C LEU A 160 7.18 11.84 -1.79
N GLY A 161 7.86 11.28 -2.78
CA GLY A 161 9.20 10.70 -2.59
C GLY A 161 9.32 9.20 -2.75
N ILE A 162 8.22 8.48 -2.99
CA ILE A 162 8.28 7.05 -3.30
C ILE A 162 8.83 6.87 -4.73
N ARG A 163 9.90 6.11 -4.85
CA ARG A 163 10.59 5.88 -6.13
C ARG A 163 10.52 4.42 -6.56
N PRO A 164 10.46 4.14 -7.87
CA PRO A 164 10.71 2.79 -8.37
C PRO A 164 12.09 2.30 -7.94
N ARG A 165 12.20 1.00 -7.58
CA ARG A 165 13.46 0.36 -7.17
C ARG A 165 14.18 1.08 -6.03
N LYS A 166 13.43 1.55 -5.04
CA LYS A 166 13.92 2.37 -3.93
C LYS A 166 14.85 1.65 -2.94
N SER A 167 14.91 0.31 -2.96
CA SER A 167 15.66 -0.46 -1.97
C SER A 167 17.13 -0.02 -1.87
N GLY A 168 17.51 0.46 -0.69
CA GLY A 168 18.84 1.04 -0.40
C GLY A 168 19.00 2.52 -0.75
N ASP A 169 17.98 3.17 -1.32
CA ASP A 169 17.95 4.61 -1.66
C ASP A 169 16.73 5.32 -1.04
N GLU A 170 16.16 4.75 0.03
CA GLU A 170 15.05 5.34 0.76
C GLU A 170 15.49 6.67 1.38
N LYS A 171 14.61 7.69 1.30
CA LYS A 171 14.88 9.02 1.82
C LYS A 171 13.82 9.46 2.82
N TRP A 172 14.23 10.34 3.71
CA TRP A 172 13.31 11.01 4.60
C TRP A 172 12.25 11.79 3.80
N ILE A 173 11.00 11.64 4.18
CA ILE A 173 9.89 12.40 3.61
C ILE A 173 9.42 13.39 4.68
N GLU A 174 9.46 14.68 4.36
CA GLU A 174 9.00 15.72 5.25
C GLU A 174 7.49 15.61 5.49
N THR A 175 7.10 15.60 6.75
CA THR A 175 5.71 15.42 7.16
C THR A 175 5.42 16.13 8.49
N PRO A 176 4.20 16.67 8.69
CA PRO A 176 3.74 17.15 9.99
C PRO A 176 3.60 16.03 11.05
N PHE A 177 3.63 14.77 10.65
CA PHE A 177 3.39 13.59 11.48
C PHE A 177 4.59 12.63 11.49
N PRO A 178 5.78 13.08 11.95
CA PRO A 178 7.00 12.27 11.83
C PRO A 178 6.97 10.97 12.63
N ALA A 179 6.31 10.94 13.80
CA ALA A 179 6.15 9.72 14.60
C ALA A 179 5.41 8.63 13.81
N ASP A 180 4.37 9.01 13.10
CA ASP A 180 3.54 8.09 12.32
C ASP A 180 4.29 7.59 11.09
N PHE A 181 4.96 8.48 10.36
CA PHE A 181 5.81 8.11 9.24
C PHE A 181 6.91 7.12 9.66
N ILE A 182 7.62 7.40 10.76
CA ILE A 182 8.66 6.51 11.29
C ILE A 182 8.04 5.18 11.71
N ARG A 183 6.87 5.17 12.39
CA ARG A 183 6.18 3.93 12.79
C ARG A 183 5.81 3.09 11.57
N GLY A 184 5.24 3.71 10.52
CA GLY A 184 4.92 3.01 9.27
C GLY A 184 6.16 2.35 8.66
N TYR A 185 7.25 3.09 8.54
CA TYR A 185 8.53 2.54 8.07
C TYR A 185 9.06 1.44 9.01
N TYR A 186 8.88 1.63 10.32
CA TYR A 186 9.28 0.64 11.32
C TYR A 186 8.47 -0.67 11.21
N ASP A 187 7.20 -0.56 10.90
CA ASP A 187 6.31 -1.71 10.76
C ASP A 187 6.65 -2.55 9.51
N GLY A 188 7.18 -1.95 8.44
CA GLY A 188 7.77 -2.67 7.32
C GLY A 188 9.19 -3.17 7.65
N ASP A 189 10.18 -2.30 7.59
CA ASP A 189 11.61 -2.61 7.64
C ASP A 189 12.25 -2.57 9.05
N GLY A 190 11.47 -2.36 10.11
CA GLY A 190 11.95 -2.42 11.48
C GLY A 190 11.79 -3.80 12.12
N TYR A 191 12.46 -3.99 13.23
CA TYR A 191 12.31 -5.19 14.06
C TYR A 191 12.30 -4.88 15.54
N ILE A 192 11.57 -5.71 16.29
CA ILE A 192 11.60 -5.82 17.75
C ILE A 192 11.94 -7.27 18.06
N LYS A 193 13.05 -7.52 18.75
CA LYS A 193 13.40 -8.89 19.13
C LYS A 193 12.39 -9.46 20.13
N GLN A 194 12.06 -10.74 19.99
CA GLN A 194 11.08 -11.42 20.86
C GLN A 194 11.46 -11.41 22.33
N ASN A 195 12.77 -11.48 22.64
CA ASN A 195 13.32 -11.36 23.99
C ASN A 195 13.40 -9.91 24.50
N LEU A 196 12.97 -8.94 23.70
CA LEU A 196 12.96 -7.50 23.98
C LEU A 196 14.35 -6.87 24.22
N ASP A 197 15.44 -7.56 23.85
CA ASP A 197 16.81 -7.06 24.05
C ASP A 197 17.11 -5.84 23.19
N SER A 198 16.55 -5.80 21.98
CA SER A 198 16.75 -4.68 21.08
C SER A 198 15.57 -4.40 20.18
N ILE A 199 15.53 -3.15 19.72
CA ILE A 199 14.71 -2.68 18.62
C ILE A 199 15.61 -2.04 17.58
N GLY A 200 15.28 -2.15 16.31
CA GLY A 200 16.13 -1.61 15.25
C GLY A 200 15.40 -1.39 13.94
N LEU A 201 16.09 -0.71 13.03
CA LEU A 201 15.66 -0.39 11.67
C LEU A 201 16.73 -0.81 10.67
N VAL A 202 16.29 -1.24 9.50
CA VAL A 202 17.14 -1.43 8.34
C VAL A 202 16.70 -0.47 7.22
N GLY A 203 17.60 -0.12 6.31
CA GLY A 203 17.29 0.78 5.18
C GLY A 203 18.52 1.48 4.64
N SER A 204 18.31 2.57 3.89
CA SER A 204 19.41 3.40 3.40
C SER A 204 20.11 4.14 4.54
N TYR A 205 21.40 4.45 4.37
CA TYR A 205 22.15 5.27 5.32
C TYR A 205 21.50 6.63 5.55
N GLU A 206 21.02 7.27 4.48
CA GLU A 206 20.44 8.60 4.51
C GLU A 206 19.16 8.63 5.36
N LEU A 207 18.25 7.68 5.13
CA LEU A 207 17.01 7.59 5.90
C LEU A 207 17.26 7.29 7.38
N LEU A 208 18.12 6.28 7.68
CA LEU A 208 18.44 5.92 9.05
C LEU A 208 19.10 7.07 9.81
N ASN A 209 19.98 7.82 9.15
CA ASN A 209 20.60 9.01 9.72
C ASN A 209 19.59 10.13 10.00
N SER A 210 18.62 10.32 9.10
CA SER A 210 17.53 11.30 9.30
C SER A 210 16.62 10.92 10.48
N ILE A 211 16.25 9.65 10.60
CA ILE A 211 15.48 9.14 11.75
C ILE A 211 16.25 9.36 13.07
N GLN A 212 17.56 9.09 13.10
CA GLN A 212 18.37 9.32 14.31
C GLN A 212 18.46 10.79 14.67
N ARG A 213 18.61 11.69 13.69
CA ARG A 213 18.58 13.14 13.93
C ARG A 213 17.23 13.59 14.52
N HIS A 214 16.15 13.04 14.01
CA HIS A 214 14.81 13.28 14.55
C HIS A 214 14.71 12.77 16.00
N PHE A 215 15.13 11.55 16.29
CA PHE A 215 15.14 11.02 17.66
C PHE A 215 16.03 11.81 18.62
N LEU A 216 17.16 12.34 18.15
CA LEU A 216 18.00 13.23 18.95
C LEU A 216 17.25 14.52 19.28
N SER A 217 16.63 15.15 18.28
CA SER A 217 15.98 16.48 18.46
C SER A 217 14.72 16.41 19.31
N VAL A 218 13.91 15.35 19.16
CA VAL A 218 12.57 15.26 19.80
C VAL A 218 12.61 14.43 21.09
N LEU A 219 13.43 13.37 21.13
CA LEU A 219 13.48 12.42 22.23
C LEU A 219 14.77 12.51 23.07
N ASN A 220 15.72 13.33 22.65
CA ASN A 220 17.05 13.42 23.25
C ASN A 220 17.81 12.06 23.29
N ILE A 221 17.57 11.21 22.28
CA ILE A 221 18.26 9.93 22.14
C ILE A 221 19.55 10.14 21.36
N THR A 222 20.68 9.80 21.97
CA THR A 222 21.99 9.90 21.32
C THR A 222 22.06 8.96 20.10
N PRO A 223 22.51 9.46 18.93
CA PRO A 223 22.66 8.65 17.74
C PRO A 223 23.53 7.42 17.96
N LYS A 224 23.12 6.31 17.37
CA LYS A 224 23.87 5.04 17.41
C LYS A 224 24.70 4.90 16.13
N LYS A 225 25.70 4.04 16.17
CA LYS A 225 26.47 3.68 14.97
C LYS A 225 25.53 3.03 13.95
N ILE A 226 25.46 3.60 12.74
CA ILE A 226 24.85 2.95 11.60
C ILE A 226 25.85 1.91 11.08
N GLY A 227 25.50 0.64 11.19
CA GLY A 227 26.31 -0.48 10.74
C GLY A 227 25.88 -0.95 9.36
N GLU A 228 26.85 -1.28 8.51
CA GLU A 228 26.58 -1.95 7.25
C GLU A 228 26.15 -3.40 7.50
N HIS A 229 25.10 -3.86 6.81
CA HIS A 229 24.59 -5.22 6.88
C HIS A 229 24.25 -5.71 5.47
N ARG A 230 25.14 -6.48 4.86
CA ARG A 230 25.07 -6.88 3.44
C ARG A 230 25.05 -5.65 2.53
N SER A 231 23.96 -5.43 1.76
CA SER A 231 23.77 -4.29 0.85
C SER A 231 22.93 -3.14 1.44
N ILE A 232 22.57 -3.23 2.72
CA ILE A 232 21.76 -2.24 3.43
C ILE A 232 22.41 -1.83 4.74
N PHE A 233 21.90 -0.79 5.38
CA PHE A 233 22.37 -0.31 6.67
C PHE A 233 21.38 -0.67 7.79
N ARG A 234 21.88 -0.68 9.03
CA ARG A 234 21.12 -1.01 10.23
C ARG A 234 21.49 -0.10 11.39
N ILE A 235 20.47 0.31 12.16
CA ILE A 235 20.62 0.87 13.49
C ILE A 235 19.92 -0.01 14.52
N GLU A 236 20.46 -0.06 15.73
CA GLU A 236 19.92 -0.88 16.81
C GLU A 236 20.00 -0.14 18.15
N TYR A 237 18.92 -0.19 18.92
CA TYR A 237 18.80 0.39 20.26
C TYR A 237 18.65 -0.75 21.27
N THR A 238 19.61 -0.86 22.20
CA THR A 238 19.66 -1.90 23.23
C THR A 238 19.39 -1.36 24.64
N SER A 239 19.61 -0.05 24.85
CA SER A 239 19.33 0.62 26.12
C SER A 239 17.85 0.50 26.48
N LYS A 240 17.53 0.11 27.72
CA LYS A 240 16.14 0.07 28.21
C LYS A 240 15.44 1.42 28.07
N ALA A 241 16.14 2.50 28.45
CA ALA A 241 15.60 3.85 28.39
C ALA A 241 15.26 4.27 26.95
N ASP A 242 16.21 4.09 25.99
CA ASP A 242 16.01 4.43 24.60
C ASP A 242 14.85 3.65 23.99
N LYS A 243 14.80 2.32 24.22
CA LYS A 243 13.73 1.45 23.72
C LYS A 243 12.35 1.89 24.22
N LYS A 244 12.25 2.17 25.51
CA LYS A 244 11.00 2.62 26.14
C LYS A 244 10.55 3.98 25.60
N THR A 245 11.48 4.91 25.44
CA THR A 245 11.21 6.24 24.88
C THR A 245 10.74 6.12 23.43
N ILE A 246 11.42 5.34 22.59
CA ILE A 246 11.02 5.10 21.20
C ILE A 246 9.67 4.40 21.13
N ALA A 247 9.43 3.36 21.95
CA ALA A 247 8.17 2.64 21.96
C ALA A 247 6.97 3.55 22.35
N ASN A 248 7.14 4.39 23.35
CA ASN A 248 6.10 5.37 23.73
C ASN A 248 5.85 6.42 22.65
N TYR A 249 6.89 6.85 21.95
CA TYR A 249 6.76 7.85 20.90
C TYR A 249 6.09 7.30 19.65
N LEU A 250 6.45 6.08 19.23
CA LEU A 250 5.97 5.52 17.98
C LEU A 250 4.62 4.80 18.12
N TRP A 251 4.40 4.01 19.18
CA TRP A 251 3.18 3.22 19.38
C TRP A 251 2.29 3.82 20.48
N TYR A 252 1.80 5.03 20.28
CA TYR A 252 0.84 5.68 21.18
C TYR A 252 -0.57 5.09 21.03
N ASP A 253 -1.44 5.37 22.01
CA ASP A 253 -2.79 4.81 22.03
C ASP A 253 -3.63 5.27 20.82
N GLY A 254 -4.29 4.30 20.17
CA GLY A 254 -5.15 4.56 19.01
C GLY A 254 -4.40 4.73 17.68
N CYS A 255 -3.07 4.58 17.65
CA CYS A 255 -2.32 4.65 16.40
C CYS A 255 -2.54 3.40 15.53
N VAL A 256 -2.52 3.58 14.21
CA VAL A 256 -2.45 2.46 13.26
C VAL A 256 -1.07 1.82 13.34
N SER A 257 -1.02 0.49 13.44
CA SER A 257 0.25 -0.24 13.48
C SER A 257 0.08 -1.70 13.08
N LEU A 258 1.20 -2.37 12.82
CA LEU A 258 1.27 -3.81 12.60
C LEU A 258 1.13 -4.53 13.95
N ASP A 259 0.08 -5.34 14.12
CA ASP A 259 -0.34 -5.88 15.42
C ASP A 259 0.77 -6.62 16.17
N ARG A 260 1.53 -7.48 15.47
CA ARG A 260 2.65 -8.23 16.09
C ARG A 260 3.76 -7.33 16.64
N LYS A 261 4.02 -6.18 15.99
CA LYS A 261 5.04 -5.21 16.46
C LYS A 261 4.48 -4.35 17.58
N GLN A 262 3.22 -3.95 17.51
CA GLN A 262 2.55 -3.23 18.59
C GLN A 262 2.54 -4.03 19.90
N ILE A 263 2.22 -5.33 19.85
CA ILE A 263 2.24 -6.21 21.01
C ILE A 263 3.63 -6.22 21.68
N LEU A 264 4.71 -6.26 20.89
CA LEU A 264 6.07 -6.22 21.43
C LEU A 264 6.44 -4.83 21.96
N ALA A 265 6.03 -3.77 21.29
CA ALA A 265 6.23 -2.39 21.76
C ALA A 265 5.53 -2.15 23.11
N GLU A 266 4.30 -2.65 23.29
CA GLU A 266 3.59 -2.57 24.56
C GLU A 266 4.29 -3.32 25.69
N LYS A 267 4.95 -4.43 25.39
CA LYS A 267 5.80 -5.13 26.37
C LYS A 267 7.05 -4.29 26.73
N ILE A 268 7.69 -3.64 25.74
CA ILE A 268 8.83 -2.75 25.97
C ILE A 268 8.45 -1.57 26.87
N LYS A 269 7.31 -0.95 26.67
CA LYS A 269 6.82 0.16 27.51
C LYS A 269 6.72 -0.22 29.00
N LYS A 270 6.43 -1.49 29.28
CA LYS A 270 6.26 -2.04 30.65
C LYS A 270 7.55 -2.54 31.28
N ILE A 271 8.68 -2.55 30.58
CA ILE A 271 9.99 -2.94 31.17
C ILE A 271 10.38 -1.89 32.22
N CYS A 272 10.54 -2.34 33.46
CA CYS A 272 10.99 -1.54 34.59
C CYS A 272 12.50 -1.27 34.57
#